data_583cc3605637c87833499e4d0cf9efa8
#
_entry.id   583cc3605637c87833499e4d0cf9efa8
#
_cell.length_a   1.000
_cell.length_b   1.000
_cell.length_c   1.000
_cell.angle_alpha   90.00
_cell.angle_beta   90.00
_cell.angle_gamma   90.00
#
_symmetry.space_group_name_H-M   'P 1'
#
loop_
_entity.id
_entity.type
_entity.pdbx_description
1 polymer ?
#
loop_
_entity_poly.entity_id
_entity_poly.type
_entity_poly.pdbx_seq_one_letter_code
_entity_poly.pdbx_strand_id
1 'polypeptide(L)'
;GKGEEFPRFTEFWLVRPQPGDPQATVYALMASPRATGAYRFDIQPGAQTVTTVRARIFVRGGSAGPIKTLGIAPLTSMFLSGENQPRKDDFRPEVHDSDGLMVATGEGEWLWRPLQNPRQVLVTSFATTNPKGFGLMQRDRQWSSYEDVEARYERRPSAWVRPLHPWGPGRVELVQLPTPDETHDNVVAYWVPQQLPAPGTPLEVSYELAWQGDQGAGQQRPPSAWATQSRKGVGYTQQSAEALRTEPWAVGEIAGPACSDREADAAVDASLTSDANGRVLESGVYRNPATGQWRMTLRVERLRKDQPIELRAFLQHLQHAVSETWTHVILPE
;
A
#
# COMPACT_ATOMS: atom_id res chain seq x y z
N GLY A 1 6.09 17.50 12.81
CA GLY A 1 6.93 18.60 12.39
C GLY A 1 6.19 19.93 12.33
N LYS A 2 6.91 21.00 12.39
CA LYS A 2 6.32 22.34 12.20
C LYS A 2 5.92 22.48 10.73
N GLY A 3 4.63 22.64 10.42
CA GLY A 3 4.14 22.98 9.09
C GLY A 3 3.12 22.03 8.48
N GLU A 4 2.75 20.95 9.13
CA GLU A 4 1.64 20.11 8.69
C GLU A 4 0.31 20.77 9.02
N GLU A 5 -0.61 20.75 8.07
CA GLU A 5 -1.92 21.36 8.18
C GLU A 5 -2.98 20.32 7.82
N PHE A 6 -3.91 20.08 8.72
CA PHE A 6 -5.05 19.20 8.51
C PHE A 6 -6.29 20.03 8.20
N PRO A 7 -6.74 20.09 6.93
CA PRO A 7 -8.01 20.70 6.59
C PRO A 7 -9.15 20.01 7.32
N ARG A 8 -10.16 20.80 7.71
CA ARG A 8 -11.34 20.30 8.43
C ARG A 8 -12.58 20.44 7.57
N PHE A 9 -13.45 19.45 7.64
CA PHE A 9 -14.83 19.61 7.17
C PHE A 9 -15.59 20.42 8.22
N THR A 10 -16.05 21.58 7.82
CA THR A 10 -16.72 22.56 8.72
C THR A 10 -18.22 22.52 8.65
N GLU A 11 -18.76 22.08 7.50
CA GLU A 11 -20.19 22.00 7.27
C GLU A 11 -20.51 20.73 6.47
N PHE A 12 -21.68 20.13 6.77
CA PHE A 12 -22.20 18.96 6.09
C PHE A 12 -23.67 19.15 5.74
N TRP A 13 -24.08 18.68 4.56
CA TRP A 13 -25.46 18.61 4.12
C TRP A 13 -25.78 17.17 3.73
N LEU A 14 -26.66 16.55 4.50
CA LEU A 14 -27.10 15.18 4.27
C LEU A 14 -28.37 15.22 3.44
N VAL A 15 -28.33 14.67 2.24
CA VAL A 15 -29.53 14.50 1.42
C VAL A 15 -30.31 13.31 1.97
N ARG A 16 -31.56 13.56 2.40
CA ARG A 16 -32.42 12.48 2.89
C ARG A 16 -32.73 11.52 1.75
N PRO A 17 -32.31 10.25 1.81
CA PRO A 17 -32.62 9.27 0.77
C PRO A 17 -34.14 8.95 0.81
N GLN A 18 -34.71 8.66 -0.34
CA GLN A 18 -36.08 8.13 -0.46
C GLN A 18 -36.05 6.60 -0.28
N PRO A 19 -37.15 5.99 0.15
CA PRO A 19 -37.26 4.55 0.19
C PRO A 19 -36.95 3.93 -1.19
N GLY A 20 -35.96 3.03 -1.23
CA GLY A 20 -35.49 2.39 -2.47
C GLY A 20 -34.31 3.06 -3.17
N ASP A 21 -33.84 4.21 -2.68
CA ASP A 21 -32.64 4.83 -3.21
C ASP A 21 -31.42 3.89 -2.96
N PRO A 22 -30.60 3.64 -3.98
CA PRO A 22 -29.45 2.74 -3.84
C PRO A 22 -28.27 3.38 -3.12
N GLN A 23 -28.30 4.70 -2.90
CA GLN A 23 -27.19 5.47 -2.35
C GLN A 23 -27.64 6.60 -1.42
N ALA A 24 -26.72 7.03 -0.56
CA ALA A 24 -26.85 8.25 0.23
C ALA A 24 -25.89 9.31 -0.30
N THR A 25 -26.34 10.57 -0.37
CA THR A 25 -25.50 11.69 -0.82
C THR A 25 -25.20 12.63 0.34
N VAL A 26 -23.93 12.99 0.49
CA VAL A 26 -23.46 13.98 1.47
C VAL A 26 -22.66 15.04 0.74
N TYR A 27 -22.95 16.31 0.99
CA TYR A 27 -22.09 17.42 0.62
C TYR A 27 -21.31 17.89 1.84
N ALA A 28 -20.07 18.35 1.63
CA ALA A 28 -19.26 18.87 2.71
C ALA A 28 -18.39 20.05 2.25
N LEU A 29 -18.22 21.00 3.15
CA LEU A 29 -17.29 22.12 2.98
C LEU A 29 -16.04 21.87 3.79
N MET A 30 -14.90 21.87 3.13
CA MET A 30 -13.56 21.74 3.74
C MET A 30 -12.92 23.12 3.83
N ALA A 31 -12.29 23.42 4.96
CA ALA A 31 -11.55 24.68 5.13
C ALA A 31 -10.28 24.47 5.96
N SER A 32 -9.25 25.24 5.58
CA SER A 32 -8.00 25.39 6.31
C SER A 32 -7.37 26.76 5.97
N PRO A 33 -6.30 27.19 6.66
CA PRO A 33 -5.60 28.44 6.31
C PRO A 33 -5.12 28.48 4.85
N ARG A 34 -4.69 27.34 4.27
CA ARG A 34 -4.08 27.28 2.93
C ARG A 34 -4.97 26.72 1.84
N ALA A 35 -6.07 26.05 2.20
CA ALA A 35 -6.98 25.45 1.22
C ALA A 35 -8.44 25.54 1.66
N THR A 36 -9.33 25.52 0.68
CA THR A 36 -10.78 25.28 0.89
C THR A 36 -11.27 24.35 -0.19
N GLY A 37 -12.37 23.64 0.06
CA GLY A 37 -12.91 22.71 -0.92
C GLY A 37 -14.37 22.38 -0.69
N ALA A 38 -15.09 22.16 -1.78
CA ALA A 38 -16.43 21.63 -1.77
C ALA A 38 -16.38 20.18 -2.23
N TYR A 39 -17.02 19.29 -1.45
CA TYR A 39 -17.04 17.86 -1.68
C TYR A 39 -18.47 17.34 -1.84
N ARG A 40 -18.61 16.33 -2.69
CA ARG A 40 -19.79 15.50 -2.77
C ARG A 40 -19.35 14.04 -2.61
N PHE A 41 -20.05 13.33 -1.73
CA PHE A 41 -19.89 11.89 -1.48
C PHE A 41 -21.20 11.20 -1.85
N ASP A 42 -21.15 10.28 -2.81
CA ASP A 42 -22.26 9.39 -3.13
C ASP A 42 -21.88 8.00 -2.61
N ILE A 43 -22.51 7.57 -1.51
CA ILE A 43 -22.18 6.36 -0.78
C ILE A 43 -23.16 5.26 -1.17
N GLN A 44 -22.68 4.22 -1.78
CA GLN A 44 -23.43 3.05 -2.19
C GLN A 44 -23.02 1.84 -1.32
N PRO A 45 -23.88 1.40 -0.38
CA PRO A 45 -23.63 0.20 0.41
C PRO A 45 -23.79 -1.06 -0.43
N GLY A 46 -23.11 -2.14 -0.02
CA GLY A 46 -23.19 -3.44 -0.70
C GLY A 46 -22.18 -4.42 -0.13
N ALA A 47 -21.94 -5.52 -0.83
CA ALA A 47 -20.84 -6.46 -0.51
C ALA A 47 -19.49 -5.74 -0.50
N GLN A 48 -19.37 -4.72 -1.32
CA GLN A 48 -18.37 -3.64 -1.21
C GLN A 48 -19.13 -2.34 -1.00
N THR A 49 -18.72 -1.53 -0.05
CA THR A 49 -19.22 -0.16 0.04
C THR A 49 -18.38 0.73 -0.88
N VAL A 50 -19.03 1.35 -1.86
CA VAL A 50 -18.36 2.25 -2.81
C VAL A 50 -18.80 3.67 -2.54
N THR A 51 -17.85 4.57 -2.33
CA THR A 51 -18.08 6.00 -2.21
C THR A 51 -17.49 6.71 -3.42
N THR A 52 -18.38 7.27 -4.27
CA THR A 52 -17.93 8.18 -5.33
C THR A 52 -17.69 9.56 -4.73
N VAL A 53 -16.49 10.05 -4.84
CA VAL A 53 -16.08 11.37 -4.34
C VAL A 53 -15.85 12.31 -5.51
N ARG A 54 -16.45 13.51 -5.43
CA ARG A 54 -16.15 14.63 -6.32
C ARG A 54 -15.79 15.84 -5.49
N ALA A 55 -14.65 16.45 -5.79
CA ALA A 55 -14.16 17.59 -5.04
C ALA A 55 -13.66 18.71 -5.96
N ARG A 56 -13.88 19.94 -5.53
CA ARG A 56 -13.21 21.14 -6.06
C ARG A 56 -12.43 21.77 -4.93
N ILE A 57 -11.11 21.74 -5.03
CA ILE A 57 -10.19 22.25 -4.01
C ILE A 57 -9.53 23.52 -4.54
N PHE A 58 -9.53 24.56 -3.74
CA PHE A 58 -8.91 25.83 -4.05
C PHE A 58 -7.74 26.08 -3.11
N VAL A 59 -6.56 26.26 -3.66
CA VAL A 59 -5.40 26.75 -2.91
C VAL A 59 -5.61 28.22 -2.61
N ARG A 60 -5.42 28.62 -1.36
CA ARG A 60 -5.51 30.02 -0.95
C ARG A 60 -4.18 30.71 -1.21
N GLY A 61 -4.22 31.89 -1.82
CA GLY A 61 -3.13 32.85 -1.78
C GLY A 61 -3.10 33.56 -0.42
N GLY A 62 -1.95 34.03 0.02
CA GLY A 62 -1.86 34.87 1.22
C GLY A 62 -0.71 34.54 2.16
N SER A 63 -0.77 35.08 3.39
CA SER A 63 0.31 35.04 4.40
C SER A 63 0.62 33.65 4.97
N ALA A 64 -0.25 32.65 4.76
CA ALA A 64 -0.03 31.30 5.25
C ALA A 64 1.10 30.54 4.51
N GLY A 65 1.61 31.11 3.42
CA GLY A 65 2.66 30.55 2.58
C GLY A 65 2.16 29.44 1.64
N PRO A 66 3.01 28.97 0.72
CA PRO A 66 2.65 27.99 -0.28
C PRO A 66 2.44 26.59 0.33
N ILE A 67 1.54 25.80 -0.26
CA ILE A 67 1.43 24.37 0.00
C ILE A 67 2.56 23.67 -0.76
N LYS A 68 3.42 22.94 -0.05
CA LYS A 68 4.50 22.15 -0.64
C LYS A 68 4.01 20.78 -1.09
N THR A 69 3.14 20.17 -0.31
CA THR A 69 2.55 18.85 -0.57
C THR A 69 1.07 18.91 -0.24
N LEU A 70 0.23 18.52 -1.19
CA LEU A 70 -1.20 18.34 -0.98
C LEU A 70 -1.53 16.87 -1.20
N GLY A 71 -1.94 16.18 -0.13
CA GLY A 71 -2.40 14.80 -0.18
C GLY A 71 -3.85 14.72 -0.62
N ILE A 72 -4.11 13.97 -1.68
CA ILE A 72 -5.46 13.71 -2.23
C ILE A 72 -5.86 12.28 -1.92
N ALA A 73 -7.13 12.07 -1.57
CA ALA A 73 -7.70 10.76 -1.22
C ALA A 73 -6.88 10.03 -0.15
N PRO A 74 -6.64 10.63 1.02
CA PRO A 74 -5.82 10.01 2.06
C PRO A 74 -6.51 8.77 2.63
N LEU A 75 -5.72 7.72 2.82
CA LEU A 75 -6.06 6.49 3.49
C LEU A 75 -5.22 6.38 4.75
N THR A 76 -5.84 5.99 5.86
CA THR A 76 -5.18 5.79 7.15
C THR A 76 -5.31 4.34 7.57
N SER A 77 -4.28 3.79 8.19
CA SER A 77 -4.25 2.42 8.68
C SER A 77 -3.28 2.27 9.86
N MET A 78 -3.29 1.11 10.50
CA MET A 78 -2.38 0.74 11.55
C MET A 78 -1.57 -0.50 11.13
N PHE A 79 -0.27 -0.50 11.45
CA PHE A 79 0.61 -1.65 11.34
C PHE A 79 1.56 -1.67 12.54
N LEU A 80 1.39 -2.63 13.43
CA LEU A 80 2.26 -2.84 14.59
C LEU A 80 3.27 -3.94 14.33
N SER A 81 2.82 -5.09 13.82
CA SER A 81 3.63 -6.25 13.48
C SER A 81 2.97 -7.07 12.39
N GLY A 82 3.76 -7.87 11.68
CA GLY A 82 3.31 -8.79 10.66
C GLY A 82 4.38 -9.85 10.40
N GLU A 83 4.12 -10.76 9.47
CA GLU A 83 5.01 -11.86 9.12
C GLU A 83 6.41 -11.43 8.65
N ASN A 84 6.51 -10.21 8.10
CA ASN A 84 7.78 -9.57 7.71
C ASN A 84 8.48 -8.86 8.88
N GLN A 85 7.76 -8.62 9.99
CA GLN A 85 8.27 -7.94 11.18
C GLN A 85 7.57 -8.48 12.44
N PRO A 86 7.78 -9.76 12.80
CA PRO A 86 7.12 -10.37 13.95
C PRO A 86 7.60 -9.78 15.27
N ARG A 87 6.71 -9.71 16.26
CA ARG A 87 7.03 -9.35 17.65
C ARG A 87 7.22 -10.61 18.50
N LYS A 88 8.26 -10.60 19.32
CA LYS A 88 8.56 -11.74 20.22
C LYS A 88 7.76 -11.71 21.51
N ASP A 89 7.23 -10.56 21.89
CA ASP A 89 6.52 -10.28 23.12
C ASP A 89 4.98 -10.25 22.98
N ASP A 90 4.48 -10.58 21.79
CA ASP A 90 3.06 -10.70 21.49
C ASP A 90 2.74 -12.17 21.12
N PHE A 91 1.65 -12.72 21.64
CA PHE A 91 1.21 -14.08 21.29
C PHE A 91 0.55 -14.12 19.90
N ARG A 92 0.02 -12.99 19.45
CA ARG A 92 -0.61 -12.84 18.14
C ARG A 92 0.48 -12.82 17.07
N PRO A 93 0.37 -13.65 16.03
CA PRO A 93 1.37 -13.64 14.95
C PRO A 93 1.49 -12.30 14.25
N GLU A 94 0.35 -11.64 14.01
CA GLU A 94 0.26 -10.36 13.29
C GLU A 94 -0.76 -9.42 13.93
N VAL A 95 -0.48 -8.11 13.88
CA VAL A 95 -1.34 -7.05 14.41
C VAL A 95 -1.32 -5.87 13.45
N HIS A 96 -2.30 -5.81 12.54
CA HIS A 96 -2.42 -4.72 11.57
C HIS A 96 -3.79 -4.66 10.90
N ASP A 97 -4.19 -3.47 10.46
CA ASP A 97 -5.40 -3.24 9.68
C ASP A 97 -5.17 -3.42 8.17
N SER A 98 -3.92 -3.34 7.72
CA SER A 98 -3.51 -3.56 6.33
C SER A 98 -2.12 -4.18 6.28
N ASP A 99 -1.90 -5.13 5.33
CA ASP A 99 -0.60 -5.76 5.07
C ASP A 99 0.32 -4.83 4.28
N GLY A 100 -0.23 -4.06 3.35
CA GLY A 100 0.58 -3.33 2.39
C GLY A 100 -0.15 -2.30 1.57
N LEU A 101 0.65 -1.46 0.93
CA LEU A 101 0.22 -0.55 -0.11
C LEU A 101 0.28 -1.25 -1.47
N MET A 102 -0.81 -1.22 -2.22
CA MET A 102 -0.87 -1.62 -3.62
C MET A 102 -1.05 -0.39 -4.50
N VAL A 103 -0.30 -0.31 -5.60
CA VAL A 103 -0.40 0.78 -6.59
C VAL A 103 -0.52 0.18 -8.00
N ALA A 104 -1.54 0.60 -8.73
CA ALA A 104 -1.66 0.35 -10.17
C ALA A 104 -1.25 1.64 -10.91
N THR A 105 -0.10 1.61 -11.56
CA THR A 105 0.44 2.78 -12.25
C THR A 105 -0.27 3.05 -13.57
N GLY A 106 -0.15 4.27 -14.07
CA GLY A 106 -0.66 4.64 -15.40
C GLY A 106 0.02 3.88 -16.53
N GLU A 107 1.28 3.54 -16.33
CA GLU A 107 2.13 2.80 -17.26
C GLU A 107 1.80 1.29 -17.31
N GLY A 108 0.98 0.81 -16.37
CA GLY A 108 0.49 -0.59 -16.34
C GLY A 108 1.22 -1.50 -15.37
N GLU A 109 2.19 -1.00 -14.62
CA GLU A 109 2.84 -1.75 -13.57
C GLU A 109 1.94 -1.82 -12.31
N TRP A 110 1.93 -2.97 -11.65
CA TRP A 110 1.33 -3.17 -10.33
C TRP A 110 2.45 -3.31 -9.31
N LEU A 111 2.39 -2.50 -8.27
CA LEU A 111 3.38 -2.45 -7.19
C LEU A 111 2.75 -2.94 -5.89
N TRP A 112 3.52 -3.68 -5.14
CA TRP A 112 3.19 -4.08 -3.77
C TRP A 112 4.30 -3.68 -2.82
N ARG A 113 3.92 -2.94 -1.76
CA ARG A 113 4.82 -2.53 -0.68
C ARG A 113 4.26 -3.06 0.65
N PRO A 114 4.79 -4.16 1.21
CA PRO A 114 4.48 -4.57 2.57
C PRO A 114 4.76 -3.46 3.56
N LEU A 115 3.87 -3.28 4.52
CA LEU A 115 4.03 -2.27 5.57
C LEU A 115 5.07 -2.70 6.60
N GLN A 116 5.55 -1.71 7.34
CA GLN A 116 6.48 -1.88 8.45
C GLN A 116 6.14 -0.89 9.56
N ASN A 117 6.52 -1.23 10.78
CA ASN A 117 6.59 -0.31 11.91
C ASN A 117 8.05 0.16 12.05
N PRO A 118 8.45 1.29 11.46
CA PRO A 118 9.82 1.74 11.46
C PRO A 118 10.20 2.39 12.80
N ARG A 119 11.50 2.43 13.13
CA ARG A 119 11.99 3.17 14.30
C ARG A 119 11.97 4.69 14.13
N GLN A 120 11.94 5.17 12.91
CA GLN A 120 11.85 6.58 12.52
C GLN A 120 10.84 6.73 11.38
N VAL A 121 10.34 7.94 11.17
CA VAL A 121 9.42 8.21 10.06
C VAL A 121 10.01 7.75 8.74
N LEU A 122 9.30 6.86 8.06
CA LEU A 122 9.65 6.36 6.74
C LEU A 122 8.65 6.91 5.72
N VAL A 123 9.17 7.64 4.73
CA VAL A 123 8.38 8.13 3.61
C VAL A 123 8.89 7.48 2.33
N THR A 124 8.01 6.81 1.61
CA THR A 124 8.32 6.25 0.28
C THR A 124 7.35 6.80 -0.76
N SER A 125 7.82 6.95 -1.99
CA SER A 125 7.07 7.57 -3.08
C SER A 125 7.13 6.73 -4.34
N PHE A 126 5.99 6.57 -5.00
CA PHE A 126 5.85 5.85 -6.27
C PHE A 126 5.35 6.84 -7.34
N ALA A 127 6.29 7.35 -8.16
CA ALA A 127 5.98 8.28 -9.22
C ALA A 127 5.25 7.58 -10.38
N THR A 128 4.21 8.21 -10.88
CA THR A 128 3.45 7.73 -12.05
C THR A 128 2.64 8.85 -12.67
N THR A 129 2.22 8.66 -13.90
CA THR A 129 1.30 9.56 -14.60
C THR A 129 -0.06 8.88 -14.77
N ASN A 130 -1.13 9.53 -14.32
CA ASN A 130 -2.49 8.99 -14.40
C ASN A 130 -2.62 7.62 -13.71
N PRO A 131 -2.46 7.55 -12.38
CA PRO A 131 -2.58 6.28 -11.66
C PRO A 131 -3.94 5.63 -11.95
N LYS A 132 -3.94 4.32 -12.13
CA LYS A 132 -5.18 3.53 -12.27
C LYS A 132 -5.83 3.26 -10.92
N GLY A 133 -5.03 3.30 -9.85
CA GLY A 133 -5.51 3.20 -8.49
C GLY A 133 -4.40 2.97 -7.48
N PHE A 134 -4.73 3.12 -6.20
CA PHE A 134 -3.88 2.76 -5.07
C PHE A 134 -4.73 2.42 -3.86
N GLY A 135 -4.18 1.66 -2.93
CA GLY A 135 -4.94 1.29 -1.75
C GLY A 135 -4.11 0.64 -0.67
N LEU A 136 -4.59 0.76 0.56
CA LEU A 136 -4.11 0.00 1.71
C LEU A 136 -4.93 -1.28 1.80
N MET A 137 -4.24 -2.41 1.62
CA MET A 137 -4.87 -3.71 1.39
C MET A 137 -4.61 -4.66 2.56
N GLN A 138 -5.65 -5.34 3.02
CA GLN A 138 -5.55 -6.47 3.94
C GLN A 138 -5.68 -7.73 3.11
N ARG A 139 -4.56 -8.35 2.74
CA ARG A 139 -4.51 -9.55 1.88
C ARG A 139 -4.61 -10.84 2.68
N ASP A 140 -3.98 -10.88 3.86
CA ASP A 140 -4.14 -12.01 4.77
C ASP A 140 -5.49 -11.94 5.48
N ARG A 141 -6.26 -13.01 5.34
CA ARG A 141 -7.61 -13.16 5.87
C ARG A 141 -7.76 -14.43 6.72
N GLN A 142 -6.62 -15.06 7.05
CA GLN A 142 -6.65 -16.26 7.86
C GLN A 142 -6.77 -15.90 9.34
N TRP A 143 -7.72 -16.50 10.02
CA TRP A 143 -7.85 -16.33 11.47
C TRP A 143 -6.53 -16.64 12.22
N SER A 144 -5.86 -17.73 11.81
CA SER A 144 -4.62 -18.18 12.42
C SER A 144 -3.43 -17.20 12.25
N SER A 145 -3.54 -16.21 11.38
CA SER A 145 -2.52 -15.17 11.23
C SER A 145 -2.62 -14.08 12.28
N TYR A 146 -3.77 -13.95 12.96
CA TYR A 146 -4.01 -12.89 13.95
C TYR A 146 -4.34 -13.42 15.35
N GLU A 147 -5.18 -14.43 15.45
CA GLU A 147 -5.67 -15.05 16.70
C GLU A 147 -6.26 -14.05 17.71
N ASP A 148 -6.83 -12.94 17.20
CA ASP A 148 -7.42 -11.86 18.01
C ASP A 148 -8.95 -11.88 17.91
N VAL A 149 -9.61 -12.28 19.01
CA VAL A 149 -11.08 -12.39 19.07
C VAL A 149 -11.79 -11.03 19.20
N GLU A 150 -11.08 -10.00 19.63
CA GLU A 150 -11.63 -8.67 19.89
C GLU A 150 -11.47 -7.76 18.67
N ALA A 151 -10.26 -7.56 18.19
CA ALA A 151 -9.97 -6.66 17.09
C ALA A 151 -10.36 -7.23 15.73
N ARG A 152 -10.36 -8.57 15.56
CA ARG A 152 -10.79 -9.29 14.35
C ARG A 152 -10.11 -8.76 13.09
N TYR A 153 -8.77 -8.67 13.11
CA TYR A 153 -7.96 -8.09 12.03
C TYR A 153 -8.18 -8.78 10.68
N GLU A 154 -8.46 -10.08 10.66
CA GLU A 154 -8.80 -10.81 9.44
C GLU A 154 -10.04 -10.27 8.72
N ARG A 155 -10.87 -9.48 9.41
CA ARG A 155 -12.10 -8.87 8.86
C ARG A 155 -11.94 -7.40 8.48
N ARG A 156 -10.79 -6.78 8.76
CA ARG A 156 -10.56 -5.38 8.40
C ARG A 156 -10.66 -5.19 6.89
N PRO A 157 -11.42 -4.19 6.41
CA PRO A 157 -11.58 -4.00 4.97
C PRO A 157 -10.31 -3.44 4.35
N SER A 158 -10.05 -3.82 3.10
CA SER A 158 -9.12 -3.10 2.24
C SER A 158 -9.77 -1.84 1.69
N ALA A 159 -8.99 -0.78 1.51
CA ALA A 159 -9.45 0.46 0.92
C ALA A 159 -8.74 0.69 -0.42
N TRP A 160 -9.51 0.84 -1.51
CA TRP A 160 -8.99 1.05 -2.86
C TRP A 160 -9.51 2.35 -3.46
N VAL A 161 -8.64 3.25 -3.83
CA VAL A 161 -8.93 4.50 -4.55
C VAL A 161 -8.75 4.28 -6.04
N ARG A 162 -9.78 4.58 -6.83
CA ARG A 162 -9.77 4.52 -8.29
C ARG A 162 -10.13 5.89 -8.87
N PRO A 163 -9.19 6.62 -9.49
CA PRO A 163 -9.48 7.85 -10.21
C PRO A 163 -10.55 7.66 -11.29
N LEU A 164 -11.44 8.62 -11.43
CA LEU A 164 -12.50 8.63 -12.46
C LEU A 164 -12.14 9.45 -13.70
N HIS A 165 -11.02 10.17 -13.64
CA HIS A 165 -10.43 10.90 -14.77
C HIS A 165 -8.90 10.91 -14.62
N PRO A 166 -8.14 11.27 -15.67
CA PRO A 166 -6.70 11.45 -15.55
C PRO A 166 -6.32 12.47 -14.47
N TRP A 167 -5.44 12.10 -13.54
CA TRP A 167 -4.94 13.00 -12.49
C TRP A 167 -3.62 13.67 -12.85
N GLY A 168 -3.07 13.36 -14.03
CA GLY A 168 -1.79 13.89 -14.49
C GLY A 168 -0.59 13.23 -13.81
N PRO A 169 0.60 13.83 -13.95
CA PRO A 169 1.81 13.37 -13.29
C PRO A 169 1.79 13.69 -11.79
N GLY A 170 2.37 12.79 -11.00
CA GLY A 170 2.46 12.91 -9.55
C GLY A 170 3.07 11.66 -8.92
N ARG A 171 2.71 11.39 -7.68
CA ARG A 171 3.17 10.20 -6.97
C ARG A 171 2.15 9.73 -5.93
N VAL A 172 2.11 8.46 -5.69
CA VAL A 172 1.51 7.90 -4.47
C VAL A 172 2.59 7.94 -3.39
N GLU A 173 2.28 8.55 -2.26
CA GLU A 173 3.19 8.68 -1.11
C GLU A 173 2.67 7.81 0.03
N LEU A 174 3.56 7.03 0.63
CA LEU A 174 3.33 6.20 1.80
C LEU A 174 4.16 6.74 2.95
N VAL A 175 3.50 7.12 4.03
CA VAL A 175 4.12 7.56 5.27
C VAL A 175 3.86 6.51 6.34
N GLN A 176 4.93 6.05 6.97
CA GLN A 176 4.88 5.10 8.07
C GLN A 176 5.57 5.73 9.28
N LEU A 177 4.84 5.83 10.38
CA LEU A 177 5.29 6.40 11.64
C LEU A 177 5.65 5.28 12.62
N PRO A 178 6.61 5.47 13.52
CA PRO A 178 6.83 4.52 14.59
C PRO A 178 5.63 4.52 15.55
N THR A 179 5.18 3.32 15.94
CA THR A 179 4.16 3.17 16.97
C THR A 179 4.60 2.14 18.03
N PRO A 180 4.37 2.41 19.32
CA PRO A 180 4.66 1.45 20.38
C PRO A 180 3.60 0.37 20.51
N ASP A 181 2.37 0.63 20.07
CA ASP A 181 1.19 -0.22 20.24
C ASP A 181 0.18 -0.04 19.11
N GLU A 182 -0.89 -0.82 19.14
CA GLU A 182 -1.93 -0.87 18.11
C GLU A 182 -3.00 0.23 18.22
N THR A 183 -2.93 1.10 19.22
CA THR A 183 -3.96 2.11 19.43
C THR A 183 -3.79 3.37 18.58
N HIS A 184 -2.70 3.46 17.84
CA HIS A 184 -2.36 4.59 16.99
C HIS A 184 -2.31 4.21 15.53
N ASP A 185 -3.10 4.87 14.70
CA ASP A 185 -2.95 4.81 13.25
C ASP A 185 -1.59 5.40 12.86
N ASN A 186 -0.72 4.55 12.34
CA ASN A 186 0.67 4.92 12.05
C ASN A 186 1.03 4.85 10.55
N VAL A 187 0.05 4.60 9.70
CA VAL A 187 0.23 4.47 8.25
C VAL A 187 -0.71 5.42 7.52
N VAL A 188 -0.18 6.18 6.58
CA VAL A 188 -0.97 7.03 5.71
C VAL A 188 -0.49 6.88 4.26
N ALA A 189 -1.43 6.73 3.32
CA ALA A 189 -1.16 6.75 1.89
C ALA A 189 -2.05 7.76 1.18
N TYR A 190 -1.50 8.50 0.21
CA TYR A 190 -2.23 9.52 -0.53
C TYR A 190 -1.57 9.81 -1.89
N TRP A 191 -2.36 10.39 -2.79
CA TRP A 191 -1.83 10.93 -4.04
C TRP A 191 -1.32 12.36 -3.87
N VAL A 192 -0.18 12.67 -4.46
CA VAL A 192 0.41 14.01 -4.52
C VAL A 192 0.54 14.44 -5.98
N PRO A 193 -0.24 15.42 -6.44
CA PRO A 193 -0.05 16.01 -7.77
C PRO A 193 1.32 16.65 -7.91
N GLN A 194 1.96 16.50 -9.07
CA GLN A 194 3.26 17.12 -9.32
C GLN A 194 3.18 18.65 -9.27
N GLN A 195 2.06 19.22 -9.71
CA GLN A 195 1.83 20.66 -9.70
C GLN A 195 0.44 20.96 -9.15
N LEU A 196 0.33 22.01 -8.38
CA LEU A 196 -0.93 22.56 -7.92
C LEU A 196 -1.35 23.73 -8.81
N PRO A 197 -2.66 23.93 -9.04
CA PRO A 197 -3.14 25.10 -9.78
C PRO A 197 -2.84 26.39 -9.02
N ALA A 198 -2.83 27.50 -9.76
CA ALA A 198 -2.70 28.82 -9.16
C ALA A 198 -3.84 29.10 -8.15
N PRO A 199 -3.60 29.94 -7.14
CA PRO A 199 -4.66 30.37 -6.22
C PRO A 199 -5.89 30.88 -6.98
N GLY A 200 -7.07 30.45 -6.55
CA GLY A 200 -8.35 30.77 -7.20
C GLY A 200 -8.75 29.88 -8.37
N THR A 201 -7.83 29.04 -8.89
CA THR A 201 -8.17 28.01 -9.88
C THR A 201 -8.48 26.71 -9.17
N PRO A 202 -9.62 26.04 -9.46
CA PRO A 202 -9.96 24.78 -8.79
C PRO A 202 -9.04 23.64 -9.25
N LEU A 203 -8.60 22.82 -8.29
CA LEU A 203 -8.17 21.46 -8.52
C LEU A 203 -9.43 20.59 -8.49
N GLU A 204 -9.83 20.06 -9.63
CA GLU A 204 -10.94 19.11 -9.70
C GLU A 204 -10.44 17.69 -9.49
N VAL A 205 -11.06 16.98 -8.56
CA VAL A 205 -10.70 15.61 -8.23
C VAL A 205 -11.99 14.77 -8.19
N SER A 206 -11.98 13.64 -8.90
CA SER A 206 -13.03 12.64 -8.72
C SER A 206 -12.45 11.23 -8.70
N TYR A 207 -12.96 10.42 -7.79
CA TYR A 207 -12.52 9.04 -7.59
C TYR A 207 -13.62 8.22 -6.93
N GLU A 208 -13.48 6.91 -7.03
CA GLU A 208 -14.19 5.97 -6.19
C GLU A 208 -13.26 5.47 -5.09
N LEU A 209 -13.80 5.40 -3.88
CA LEU A 209 -13.20 4.72 -2.75
C LEU A 209 -14.04 3.47 -2.47
N ALA A 210 -13.46 2.30 -2.70
CA ALA A 210 -14.08 1.01 -2.46
C ALA A 210 -13.55 0.38 -1.18
N TRP A 211 -14.43 0.06 -0.25
CA TRP A 211 -14.14 -0.72 0.94
C TRP A 211 -14.46 -2.18 0.67
N GLN A 212 -13.43 -3.03 0.69
CA GLN A 212 -13.47 -4.39 0.16
C GLN A 212 -13.16 -5.41 1.25
N GLY A 213 -14.04 -6.39 1.40
CA GLY A 213 -13.80 -7.60 2.19
C GLY A 213 -13.45 -8.80 1.30
N ASP A 214 -13.58 -10.00 1.86
CA ASP A 214 -13.40 -11.26 1.12
C ASP A 214 -14.61 -11.67 0.30
N GLN A 215 -15.79 -11.13 0.62
CA GLN A 215 -17.06 -11.55 0.04
C GLN A 215 -17.44 -10.76 -1.20
N GLY A 216 -18.22 -11.37 -2.08
CA GLY A 216 -18.74 -10.72 -3.29
C GLY A 216 -17.77 -10.73 -4.46
N ALA A 217 -17.60 -9.59 -5.13
CA ALA A 217 -16.69 -9.42 -6.27
C ALA A 217 -15.20 -9.55 -5.91
N GLY A 218 -14.93 -9.79 -4.62
CA GLY A 218 -13.58 -9.96 -4.13
C GLY A 218 -12.82 -8.65 -3.99
N GLN A 219 -11.59 -8.78 -3.53
CA GLN A 219 -10.67 -7.70 -3.34
C GLN A 219 -9.97 -7.34 -4.67
N GLN A 220 -9.70 -6.05 -4.86
CA GLN A 220 -8.86 -5.61 -5.99
C GLN A 220 -7.50 -6.32 -5.95
N ARG A 221 -7.10 -6.87 -7.08
CA ARG A 221 -5.83 -7.59 -7.23
C ARG A 221 -5.20 -7.30 -8.59
N PRO A 222 -3.87 -7.47 -8.72
CA PRO A 222 -3.23 -7.47 -10.03
C PRO A 222 -3.84 -8.54 -10.96
N PRO A 223 -3.88 -8.30 -12.27
CA PRO A 223 -4.45 -9.26 -13.22
C PRO A 223 -3.58 -10.50 -13.44
N SER A 224 -2.29 -10.43 -13.06
CA SER A 224 -1.33 -11.52 -13.20
C SER A 224 -1.24 -12.35 -11.91
N ALA A 225 -0.10 -12.29 -11.22
CA ALA A 225 0.09 -12.91 -9.93
C ALA A 225 0.54 -11.86 -8.90
N TRP A 226 0.35 -12.15 -7.63
CA TRP A 226 0.64 -11.22 -6.53
C TRP A 226 1.28 -11.94 -5.34
N ALA A 227 2.06 -11.20 -4.55
CA ALA A 227 2.62 -11.68 -3.31
C ALA A 227 1.49 -11.89 -2.26
N THR A 228 1.38 -13.08 -1.75
CA THR A 228 0.43 -13.42 -0.68
C THR A 228 1.05 -13.26 0.69
N GLN A 229 2.38 -13.43 0.79
CA GLN A 229 3.14 -13.32 2.02
C GLN A 229 4.50 -12.70 1.76
N SER A 230 5.06 -12.03 2.76
CA SER A 230 6.42 -11.51 2.75
C SER A 230 7.07 -11.78 4.11
N ARG A 231 8.16 -12.56 4.13
CA ARG A 231 8.81 -12.96 5.37
C ARG A 231 10.28 -12.58 5.37
N LYS A 232 10.77 -12.18 6.53
CA LYS A 232 12.18 -11.94 6.81
C LYS A 232 12.73 -13.06 7.70
N GLY A 233 13.92 -13.55 7.39
CA GLY A 233 14.57 -14.52 8.25
C GLY A 233 16.07 -14.60 7.99
N VAL A 234 16.80 -15.13 8.97
CA VAL A 234 18.18 -15.55 8.80
C VAL A 234 18.12 -16.91 8.12
N GLY A 235 18.53 -17.03 6.88
CA GLY A 235 18.52 -18.29 6.12
C GLY A 235 19.32 -19.39 6.82
N TYR A 236 18.99 -20.63 6.51
CA TYR A 236 19.77 -21.77 6.97
C TYR A 236 21.11 -21.79 6.22
N THR A 237 22.17 -21.31 6.85
CA THR A 237 23.52 -21.34 6.28
C THR A 237 24.47 -22.04 7.25
N GLN A 238 25.33 -22.91 6.74
CA GLN A 238 26.47 -23.46 7.49
C GLN A 238 27.65 -22.46 7.56
N GLN A 239 27.41 -21.20 7.26
CA GLN A 239 28.45 -20.21 7.11
C GLN A 239 28.82 -19.52 8.43
N SER A 240 30.02 -18.95 8.46
CA SER A 240 30.60 -18.23 9.60
C SER A 240 29.76 -17.06 10.11
N ALA A 241 30.04 -16.60 11.35
CA ALA A 241 29.35 -15.44 11.96
C ALA A 241 29.39 -14.15 11.11
N GLU A 242 30.27 -14.06 10.14
CA GLU A 242 30.39 -12.94 9.20
C GLU A 242 29.36 -13.02 8.06
N ALA A 243 28.98 -14.23 7.65
CA ALA A 243 27.91 -14.46 6.68
C ALA A 243 26.49 -14.27 7.29
N LEU A 244 26.37 -14.31 8.62
CA LEU A 244 25.13 -13.98 9.34
C LEU A 244 24.77 -12.48 9.30
N ARG A 245 25.65 -11.62 8.79
CA ARG A 245 25.37 -10.19 8.56
C ARG A 245 24.62 -9.93 7.25
N THR A 246 24.51 -10.93 6.40
CA THR A 246 23.65 -10.87 5.23
C THR A 246 22.23 -11.18 5.67
N GLU A 247 21.29 -10.32 5.38
CA GLU A 247 19.88 -10.52 5.69
C GLU A 247 19.22 -11.36 4.57
N PRO A 248 18.94 -12.66 4.76
CA PRO A 248 18.14 -13.41 3.81
C PRO A 248 16.70 -12.93 3.89
N TRP A 249 16.11 -12.63 2.76
CA TRP A 249 14.70 -12.33 2.65
C TRP A 249 14.01 -13.39 1.82
N ALA A 250 12.92 -13.91 2.32
CA ALA A 250 12.02 -14.69 1.52
C ALA A 250 10.81 -13.81 1.20
N VAL A 251 10.66 -13.42 -0.03
CA VAL A 251 9.35 -12.98 -0.51
C VAL A 251 8.48 -14.23 -0.50
N GLY A 252 7.39 -14.19 0.23
CA GLY A 252 6.54 -15.35 0.40
C GLY A 252 5.93 -15.86 -0.90
N GLU A 253 4.96 -16.69 -0.77
CA GLU A 253 4.32 -17.35 -1.89
C GLU A 253 3.62 -16.36 -2.80
N ILE A 254 3.79 -16.55 -4.10
CA ILE A 254 3.17 -15.75 -5.14
C ILE A 254 2.06 -16.59 -5.78
N ALA A 255 0.83 -16.11 -5.69
CA ALA A 255 -0.36 -16.74 -6.22
C ALA A 255 -0.98 -15.91 -7.36
N GLY A 256 -1.89 -16.52 -8.11
CA GLY A 256 -2.70 -15.85 -9.11
C GLY A 256 -2.79 -16.62 -10.43
N PRO A 257 -3.66 -16.20 -11.36
CA PRO A 257 -3.92 -16.91 -12.60
C PRO A 257 -2.66 -17.20 -13.40
N ALA A 258 -1.78 -16.22 -13.53
CA ALA A 258 -0.54 -16.37 -14.28
C ALA A 258 0.44 -17.40 -13.69
N CYS A 259 0.25 -17.79 -12.43
CA CYS A 259 1.03 -18.83 -11.75
C CYS A 259 0.31 -20.18 -11.77
N SER A 260 -1.02 -20.18 -11.61
CA SER A 260 -1.83 -21.40 -11.53
C SER A 260 -1.93 -22.13 -12.88
N ASP A 261 -1.96 -21.37 -13.97
CA ASP A 261 -2.15 -21.89 -15.33
C ASP A 261 -0.85 -22.40 -15.98
N ARG A 262 0.28 -22.33 -15.25
CA ARG A 262 1.58 -22.78 -15.77
C ARG A 262 1.90 -24.19 -15.30
N GLU A 263 2.55 -24.94 -16.17
CA GLU A 263 3.10 -26.24 -15.83
C GLU A 263 4.14 -26.14 -14.71
N ALA A 264 4.31 -27.21 -13.94
CA ALA A 264 5.17 -27.22 -12.76
C ALA A 264 6.65 -26.97 -13.09
N ASP A 265 7.06 -27.27 -14.32
CA ASP A 265 8.41 -27.13 -14.86
C ASP A 265 8.61 -25.88 -15.72
N ALA A 266 7.62 -24.97 -15.76
CA ALA A 266 7.76 -23.71 -16.50
C ALA A 266 8.98 -22.93 -15.98
N ALA A 267 9.82 -22.47 -16.91
CA ALA A 267 10.98 -21.64 -16.58
C ALA A 267 10.50 -20.24 -16.12
N VAL A 268 10.34 -20.08 -14.81
CA VAL A 268 10.01 -18.81 -14.16
C VAL A 268 11.23 -18.33 -13.42
N ASP A 269 11.66 -17.10 -13.71
CA ASP A 269 12.80 -16.45 -13.10
C ASP A 269 12.36 -15.23 -12.29
N ALA A 270 13.22 -14.74 -11.41
CA ALA A 270 13.04 -13.48 -10.72
C ALA A 270 13.88 -12.37 -11.37
N SER A 271 13.24 -11.25 -11.67
CA SER A 271 13.94 -9.99 -11.94
C SER A 271 14.08 -9.23 -10.63
N LEU A 272 15.33 -8.93 -10.25
CA LEU A 272 15.68 -8.37 -8.93
C LEU A 272 16.58 -7.17 -9.11
N THR A 273 16.28 -6.09 -8.38
CA THR A 273 17.14 -4.91 -8.29
C THR A 273 17.22 -4.42 -6.86
N SER A 274 18.40 -3.88 -6.49
CA SER A 274 18.60 -3.10 -5.28
C SER A 274 19.17 -1.73 -5.64
N ASP A 275 19.03 -0.78 -4.73
CA ASP A 275 19.75 0.49 -4.82
C ASP A 275 21.25 0.33 -4.54
N ALA A 276 21.99 1.44 -4.56
CA ALA A 276 23.44 1.45 -4.33
C ALA A 276 23.86 1.10 -2.88
N ASN A 277 22.91 0.94 -1.96
CA ASN A 277 23.16 0.62 -0.57
C ASN A 277 23.14 -0.88 -0.27
N GLY A 278 22.64 -1.68 -1.22
CA GLY A 278 22.54 -3.13 -1.12
C GLY A 278 23.12 -3.86 -2.32
N ARG A 279 23.41 -5.14 -2.13
CA ARG A 279 23.80 -6.07 -3.18
C ARG A 279 23.06 -7.39 -3.01
N VAL A 280 22.34 -7.80 -4.05
CA VAL A 280 21.72 -9.13 -4.07
C VAL A 280 22.81 -10.17 -4.28
N LEU A 281 22.95 -11.09 -3.34
CA LEU A 281 23.96 -12.17 -3.37
C LEU A 281 23.40 -13.42 -4.01
N GLU A 282 22.17 -13.76 -3.71
CA GLU A 282 21.49 -14.97 -4.18
C GLU A 282 20.03 -14.68 -4.41
N SER A 283 19.46 -15.36 -5.38
CA SER A 283 18.02 -15.42 -5.59
C SER A 283 17.61 -16.82 -6.04
N GLY A 284 16.41 -17.21 -5.66
CA GLY A 284 15.84 -18.49 -6.07
C GLY A 284 14.34 -18.36 -6.31
N VAL A 285 13.86 -19.07 -7.32
CA VAL A 285 12.44 -19.21 -7.62
C VAL A 285 12.13 -20.68 -7.72
N TYR A 286 11.14 -21.12 -6.99
CA TYR A 286 10.71 -22.52 -7.05
C TYR A 286 9.22 -22.65 -6.69
N ARG A 287 8.61 -23.70 -7.23
CA ARG A 287 7.23 -24.02 -6.91
C ARG A 287 7.16 -24.74 -5.55
N ASN A 288 6.28 -24.25 -4.67
CA ASN A 288 6.02 -24.92 -3.41
C ASN A 288 5.12 -26.15 -3.67
N PRO A 289 5.58 -27.38 -3.44
CA PRO A 289 4.79 -28.56 -3.74
C PRO A 289 3.57 -28.74 -2.84
N ALA A 290 3.57 -28.08 -1.66
CA ALA A 290 2.45 -28.17 -0.72
C ALA A 290 1.28 -27.26 -1.09
N THR A 291 1.56 -26.08 -1.65
CA THR A 291 0.54 -25.07 -1.97
C THR A 291 0.32 -24.88 -3.47
N GLY A 292 1.26 -25.33 -4.29
CA GLY A 292 1.29 -25.10 -5.73
C GLY A 292 1.66 -23.65 -6.12
N GLN A 293 1.94 -22.79 -5.15
CA GLN A 293 2.33 -21.40 -5.38
C GLN A 293 3.83 -21.30 -5.70
N TRP A 294 4.22 -20.16 -6.28
CA TRP A 294 5.62 -19.87 -6.53
C TRP A 294 6.23 -19.15 -5.34
N ARG A 295 7.42 -19.56 -4.93
CA ARG A 295 8.20 -18.91 -3.89
C ARG A 295 9.42 -18.25 -4.50
N MET A 296 9.59 -16.97 -4.21
CA MET A 296 10.79 -16.20 -4.53
C MET A 296 11.58 -15.96 -3.25
N THR A 297 12.86 -16.29 -3.27
CA THR A 297 13.79 -16.04 -2.16
C THR A 297 14.93 -15.16 -2.65
N LEU A 298 15.42 -14.32 -1.77
CA LEU A 298 16.58 -13.49 -2.06
C LEU A 298 17.42 -13.28 -0.80
N ARG A 299 18.73 -13.16 -0.99
CA ARG A 299 19.70 -12.81 0.04
C ARG A 299 20.40 -11.51 -0.34
N VAL A 300 20.40 -10.56 0.59
CA VAL A 300 20.90 -9.21 0.35
C VAL A 300 21.98 -8.86 1.32
N GLU A 301 23.11 -8.37 0.82
CA GLU A 301 24.20 -7.80 1.61
C GLU A 301 23.99 -6.29 1.72
N ARG A 302 24.13 -5.75 2.94
CA ARG A 302 24.14 -4.32 3.20
C ARG A 302 25.55 -3.76 2.96
N LEU A 303 25.66 -2.82 2.02
CA LEU A 303 26.92 -2.16 1.69
C LEU A 303 27.19 -0.91 2.55
N ARG A 304 26.09 -0.25 3.03
CA ARG A 304 26.16 0.97 3.86
C ARG A 304 25.31 0.78 5.11
N LYS A 305 25.95 0.74 6.28
CA LYS A 305 25.28 0.42 7.55
C LYS A 305 24.14 1.37 7.92
N ASP A 306 24.31 2.67 7.67
CA ASP A 306 23.39 3.72 8.10
C ASP A 306 22.37 4.11 7.05
N GLN A 307 22.32 3.39 5.92
CA GLN A 307 21.41 3.70 4.84
C GLN A 307 20.38 2.59 4.64
N PRO A 308 19.12 2.94 4.34
CA PRO A 308 18.13 1.96 3.94
C PRO A 308 18.52 1.33 2.60
N ILE A 309 18.07 0.10 2.36
CA ILE A 309 18.21 -0.58 1.07
C ILE A 309 16.82 -0.68 0.44
N GLU A 310 16.66 -0.14 -0.75
CA GLU A 310 15.44 -0.29 -1.55
C GLU A 310 15.56 -1.50 -2.46
N LEU A 311 14.58 -2.40 -2.39
CA LEU A 311 14.50 -3.61 -3.20
C LEU A 311 13.29 -3.57 -4.11
N ARG A 312 13.44 -4.13 -5.32
CA ARG A 312 12.34 -4.41 -6.25
C ARG A 312 12.51 -5.82 -6.81
N ALA A 313 11.43 -6.57 -6.88
CA ALA A 313 11.44 -7.93 -7.39
C ALA A 313 10.11 -8.29 -8.04
N PHE A 314 10.15 -9.03 -9.15
CA PHE A 314 8.96 -9.63 -9.77
C PHE A 314 9.32 -10.92 -10.47
N LEU A 315 8.34 -11.79 -10.65
CA LEU A 315 8.50 -13.00 -11.44
C LEU A 315 8.33 -12.69 -12.93
N GLN A 316 9.15 -13.33 -13.73
CA GLN A 316 9.08 -13.25 -15.19
C GLN A 316 9.15 -14.63 -15.84
N HIS A 317 8.52 -14.75 -16.99
CA HIS A 317 8.61 -15.92 -17.88
C HIS A 317 8.85 -15.44 -19.30
N LEU A 318 9.89 -15.96 -19.96
CA LEU A 318 10.28 -15.51 -21.30
C LEU A 318 10.39 -13.97 -21.40
N GLN A 319 10.98 -13.34 -20.38
CA GLN A 319 11.17 -11.88 -20.23
C GLN A 319 9.87 -11.06 -20.10
N HIS A 320 8.71 -11.67 -19.93
CA HIS A 320 7.46 -11.00 -19.63
C HIS A 320 7.16 -11.10 -18.13
N ALA A 321 6.83 -9.98 -17.50
CA ALA A 321 6.39 -9.97 -16.11
C ALA A 321 5.12 -10.80 -15.95
N VAL A 322 5.14 -11.74 -15.00
CA VAL A 322 4.01 -12.63 -14.67
C VAL A 322 3.48 -12.41 -13.26
N SER A 323 4.07 -11.49 -12.51
CA SER A 323 3.58 -11.05 -11.21
C SER A 323 3.60 -9.53 -11.11
N GLU A 324 2.96 -9.01 -10.05
CA GLU A 324 3.22 -7.64 -9.60
C GLU A 324 4.69 -7.46 -9.21
N THR A 325 5.12 -6.22 -9.13
CA THR A 325 6.43 -5.86 -8.59
C THR A 325 6.33 -5.71 -7.07
N TRP A 326 6.92 -6.63 -6.35
CA TRP A 326 7.15 -6.50 -4.93
C TRP A 326 8.29 -5.52 -4.66
N THR A 327 8.08 -4.62 -3.70
CA THR A 327 9.08 -3.63 -3.30
C THR A 327 9.25 -3.66 -1.78
N HIS A 328 10.46 -3.43 -1.28
CA HIS A 328 10.71 -3.44 0.15
C HIS A 328 11.87 -2.54 0.54
N VAL A 329 11.79 -1.93 1.72
CA VAL A 329 12.90 -1.17 2.32
C VAL A 329 13.47 -1.95 3.49
N ILE A 330 14.74 -2.34 3.40
CA ILE A 330 15.47 -2.86 4.56
C ILE A 330 16.03 -1.65 5.33
N LEU A 331 15.44 -1.39 6.48
CA LEU A 331 15.87 -0.27 7.35
C LEU A 331 17.24 -0.54 7.97
N PRO A 332 18.02 0.51 8.32
CA PRO A 332 19.20 0.37 9.17
C PRO A 332 18.85 -0.24 10.52
N GLU A 333 19.81 -0.96 11.14
CA GLU A 333 19.66 -1.55 12.47
C GLU A 333 19.63 -0.51 13.59
#